data_a04406a3692f1310465b9149352051b4
#
_entry.id   a04406a3692f1310465b9149352051b4
#
_cell.length_a   1.000
_cell.length_b   1.000
_cell.length_c   1.000
_cell.angle_alpha   90.00
_cell.angle_beta   90.00
_cell.angle_gamma   90.00
#
_symmetry.space_group_name_H-M   'P 1'
#
loop_
_entity.id
_entity.type
_entity.pdbx_description
1 polymer ?
#
loop_
_entity_poly.entity_id
_entity_poly.type
_entity_poly.pdbx_seq_one_letter_code
_entity_poly.pdbx_strand_id
1 'polypeptide(L)'
;MILTISKQSRRFVGRFDLGDDLLERLNSVAETHHIRTATFTAGGTLRDPELAMYLAESKQLGPKVRHDGDWFVASLRGSISQRGKQREISIQAHLLGAKGKPVYGFLSGGSVVFLEVSIDTLDDIVLVRDLDPAIGVSQWMGVQFPDDFDDEGGAPEGGSVARPRRPSHLPSFLLDDDDIPEVFKGDFLEHPTLGKCKVVNIHEDDRVTVMLPEQGKLAEINLEFFAYKIIRKEAGRQFIRLEVKRK
;
A
#
# COMPACT_ATOMS: atom_id res chain seq x y z
N MET A 1 -14.53 -1.51 -9.26
CA MET A 1 -13.44 -0.52 -9.22
C MET A 1 -12.87 -0.54 -7.81
N ILE A 2 -11.55 -0.55 -7.66
CA ILE A 2 -10.87 -0.41 -6.37
C ILE A 2 -10.19 0.95 -6.40
N LEU A 3 -10.50 1.80 -5.44
CA LEU A 3 -9.92 3.12 -5.24
C LEU A 3 -9.76 3.34 -3.75
N THR A 4 -8.58 3.80 -3.33
CA THR A 4 -8.27 4.09 -1.92
C THR A 4 -7.35 5.28 -1.83
N ILE A 5 -7.28 5.88 -0.65
CA ILE A 5 -6.36 6.99 -0.34
C ILE A 5 -5.31 6.46 0.61
N SER A 6 -4.04 6.70 0.29
CA SER A 6 -2.93 6.53 1.22
C SER A 6 -2.54 7.90 1.78
N LYS A 7 -2.36 7.96 3.08
CA LYS A 7 -2.00 9.20 3.81
C LYS A 7 -0.54 9.18 4.30
N GLN A 8 0.08 8.00 4.33
CA GLN A 8 1.46 7.83 4.78
C GLN A 8 2.33 7.29 3.66
N SER A 9 3.35 8.05 3.30
CA SER A 9 4.28 7.67 2.24
C SER A 9 5.70 8.12 2.56
N ARG A 10 6.66 7.32 2.10
CA ARG A 10 8.08 7.67 2.05
C ARG A 10 8.51 7.71 0.60
N ARG A 11 9.39 8.62 0.24
CA ARG A 11 9.99 8.64 -1.09
C ARG A 11 11.46 8.27 -1.01
N PHE A 12 11.83 7.26 -1.79
CA PHE A 12 13.22 6.87 -2.01
C PHE A 12 13.64 7.31 -3.40
N VAL A 13 14.79 7.94 -3.49
CA VAL A 13 15.42 8.28 -4.78
C VAL A 13 16.86 7.79 -4.76
N GLY A 14 17.31 7.25 -5.87
CA GLY A 14 18.65 6.71 -5.96
C GLY A 14 18.96 6.17 -7.34
N ARG A 15 20.06 5.42 -7.41
CA ARG A 15 20.45 4.71 -8.64
C ARG A 15 20.80 3.26 -8.30
N PHE A 16 20.66 2.40 -9.28
CA PHE A 16 21.22 1.06 -9.26
C PHE A 16 22.58 1.02 -9.97
N ASP A 17 23.45 0.13 -9.53
CA ASP A 17 24.80 0.03 -10.04
C ASP A 17 24.88 -0.84 -11.30
N LEU A 18 25.96 -0.64 -12.07
CA LEU A 18 26.24 -1.40 -13.27
C LEU A 18 26.29 -2.91 -12.98
N GLY A 19 25.54 -3.67 -13.73
CA GLY A 19 25.46 -5.14 -13.63
C GLY A 19 24.44 -5.67 -12.63
N ASP A 20 23.79 -4.79 -11.86
CA ASP A 20 22.71 -5.21 -10.97
C ASP A 20 21.56 -5.86 -11.76
N ASP A 21 20.98 -6.93 -11.23
CA ASP A 21 19.65 -7.38 -11.69
C ASP A 21 18.59 -6.46 -11.12
N LEU A 22 17.74 -5.88 -12.00
CA LEU A 22 16.75 -4.90 -11.61
C LEU A 22 15.73 -5.45 -10.62
N LEU A 23 15.23 -6.67 -10.85
CA LEU A 23 14.21 -7.27 -9.99
C LEU A 23 14.76 -7.66 -8.63
N GLU A 24 15.97 -8.25 -8.61
CA GLU A 24 16.64 -8.59 -7.36
C GLU A 24 16.90 -7.35 -6.51
N ARG A 25 17.35 -6.24 -7.13
CA ARG A 25 17.59 -5.00 -6.40
C ARG A 25 16.33 -4.37 -5.86
N LEU A 26 15.25 -4.34 -6.64
CA LEU A 26 13.95 -3.85 -6.16
C LEU A 26 13.43 -4.70 -4.98
N ASN A 27 13.59 -6.03 -5.05
CA ASN A 27 13.24 -6.91 -3.94
C ASN A 27 14.10 -6.64 -2.70
N SER A 28 15.40 -6.48 -2.86
CA SER A 28 16.34 -6.17 -1.77
C SER A 28 16.01 -4.83 -1.09
N VAL A 29 15.73 -3.78 -1.87
CA VAL A 29 15.29 -2.48 -1.35
C VAL A 29 13.98 -2.62 -0.58
N ALA A 30 13.01 -3.34 -1.15
CA ALA A 30 11.72 -3.54 -0.51
C ALA A 30 11.82 -4.34 0.80
N GLU A 31 12.72 -5.31 0.87
CA GLU A 31 12.98 -6.09 2.08
C GLU A 31 13.69 -5.25 3.15
N THR A 32 14.79 -4.59 2.79
CA THR A 32 15.60 -3.76 3.70
C THR A 32 14.79 -2.64 4.34
N HIS A 33 13.90 -2.03 3.58
CA HIS A 33 13.10 -0.88 4.03
C HIS A 33 11.66 -1.25 4.43
N HIS A 34 11.34 -2.56 4.52
CA HIS A 34 10.02 -3.08 4.89
C HIS A 34 8.89 -2.51 4.03
N ILE A 35 9.11 -2.41 2.71
CA ILE A 35 8.13 -1.88 1.76
C ILE A 35 7.18 -3.02 1.37
N ARG A 36 5.92 -2.89 1.70
CA ARG A 36 4.84 -3.82 1.31
C ARG A 36 4.12 -3.36 0.06
N THR A 37 3.95 -2.04 -0.04
CA THR A 37 3.24 -1.41 -1.15
C THR A 37 3.99 -0.17 -1.60
N ALA A 38 4.23 -0.08 -2.90
CA ALA A 38 4.84 1.10 -3.51
C ALA A 38 4.49 1.19 -5.00
N THR A 39 4.63 2.38 -5.54
CA THR A 39 4.79 2.60 -6.99
C THR A 39 6.20 3.12 -7.25
N PHE A 40 6.72 2.88 -8.44
CA PHE A 40 8.04 3.39 -8.79
C PHE A 40 8.16 3.71 -10.27
N THR A 41 9.10 4.60 -10.56
CA THR A 41 9.51 4.96 -11.91
C THR A 41 11.02 4.91 -12.01
N ALA A 42 11.53 4.61 -13.19
CA ALA A 42 12.97 4.62 -13.43
C ALA A 42 13.30 5.11 -14.84
N GLY A 43 14.52 5.64 -15.00
CA GLY A 43 15.06 6.08 -16.26
C GLY A 43 16.54 5.75 -16.38
N GLY A 44 16.99 5.46 -17.59
CA GLY A 44 18.38 5.07 -17.83
C GLY A 44 18.54 4.08 -18.97
N THR A 45 19.35 3.03 -18.76
CA THR A 45 19.63 1.99 -19.75
C THR A 45 19.71 0.61 -19.10
N LEU A 46 19.04 -0.36 -19.72
CA LEU A 46 19.07 -1.76 -19.37
C LEU A 46 19.81 -2.57 -20.44
N ARG A 47 20.50 -3.61 -20.03
CA ARG A 47 21.13 -4.60 -20.90
C ARG A 47 20.33 -5.88 -20.92
N ASP A 48 20.15 -6.41 -22.13
CA ASP A 48 19.47 -7.68 -22.39
C ASP A 48 18.09 -7.78 -21.69
N PRO A 49 17.20 -6.77 -21.79
CA PRO A 49 15.91 -6.81 -21.12
C PRO A 49 15.03 -7.94 -21.68
N GLU A 50 14.28 -8.57 -20.80
CA GLU A 50 13.29 -9.59 -21.13
C GLU A 50 11.88 -9.05 -20.93
N LEU A 51 11.07 -9.07 -21.99
CA LEU A 51 9.71 -8.51 -21.98
C LEU A 51 8.68 -9.55 -22.41
N ALA A 52 7.49 -9.48 -21.82
CA ALA A 52 6.31 -10.21 -22.27
C ALA A 52 5.18 -9.24 -22.59
N MET A 53 4.50 -9.46 -23.71
CA MET A 53 3.32 -8.68 -24.09
C MET A 53 2.03 -9.37 -23.61
N TYR A 54 1.04 -8.58 -23.27
CA TYR A 54 -0.30 -9.10 -23.05
C TYR A 54 -0.97 -9.44 -24.38
N LEU A 55 -1.49 -10.67 -24.48
CA LEU A 55 -2.22 -11.17 -25.65
C LEU A 55 -3.71 -11.17 -25.32
N ALA A 56 -4.43 -10.18 -25.84
CA ALA A 56 -5.84 -9.98 -25.53
C ALA A 56 -6.74 -11.14 -25.98
N GLU A 57 -6.41 -11.79 -27.10
CA GLU A 57 -7.19 -12.92 -27.63
C GLU A 57 -7.14 -14.15 -26.72
N SER A 58 -5.95 -14.46 -26.20
CA SER A 58 -5.73 -15.62 -25.30
C SER A 58 -5.85 -15.26 -23.82
N LYS A 59 -6.03 -13.97 -23.49
CA LYS A 59 -6.12 -13.44 -22.12
C LYS A 59 -4.96 -13.89 -21.23
N GLN A 60 -3.74 -13.73 -21.70
CA GLN A 60 -2.53 -14.13 -20.97
C GLN A 60 -1.33 -13.30 -21.39
N LEU A 61 -0.26 -13.34 -20.59
CA LEU A 61 1.02 -12.87 -21.05
C LEU A 61 1.61 -13.82 -22.08
N GLY A 62 2.09 -13.27 -23.17
CA GLY A 62 2.81 -14.00 -24.20
C GLY A 62 4.15 -14.53 -23.70
N PRO A 63 4.90 -15.20 -24.57
CA PRO A 63 6.24 -15.67 -24.23
C PRO A 63 7.15 -14.50 -23.91
N LYS A 64 8.07 -14.73 -22.97
CA LYS A 64 9.12 -13.79 -22.66
C LYS A 64 10.11 -13.72 -23.79
N VAL A 65 10.40 -12.53 -24.27
CA VAL A 65 11.34 -12.27 -25.36
C VAL A 65 12.51 -11.46 -24.81
N ARG A 66 13.71 -12.04 -24.90
CA ARG A 66 14.94 -11.34 -24.57
C ARG A 66 15.36 -10.46 -25.77
N HIS A 67 15.77 -9.25 -25.46
CA HIS A 67 16.25 -8.28 -26.43
C HIS A 67 17.74 -8.02 -26.18
N ASP A 68 18.62 -8.58 -27.00
CA ASP A 68 20.06 -8.48 -26.79
C ASP A 68 20.58 -7.04 -26.89
N GLY A 69 21.59 -6.74 -26.08
CA GLY A 69 22.30 -5.45 -26.07
C GLY A 69 21.67 -4.41 -25.14
N ASP A 70 22.10 -3.16 -25.33
CA ASP A 70 21.74 -2.05 -24.47
C ASP A 70 20.48 -1.33 -25.00
N TRP A 71 19.53 -1.09 -24.10
CA TRP A 71 18.23 -0.50 -24.40
C TRP A 71 17.96 0.70 -23.50
N PHE A 72 17.72 1.86 -24.13
CA PHE A 72 17.34 3.06 -23.42
C PHE A 72 15.92 2.95 -22.85
N VAL A 73 15.75 3.33 -21.60
CA VAL A 73 14.45 3.32 -20.91
C VAL A 73 13.72 4.62 -21.22
N ALA A 74 12.83 4.61 -22.21
CA ALA A 74 11.97 5.73 -22.53
C ALA A 74 10.90 5.95 -21.45
N SER A 75 10.38 4.87 -20.86
CA SER A 75 9.49 4.90 -19.70
C SER A 75 9.58 3.56 -18.99
N LEU A 76 9.74 3.59 -17.69
CA LEU A 76 9.61 2.43 -16.82
C LEU A 76 8.78 2.83 -15.61
N ARG A 77 7.74 2.06 -15.34
CA ARG A 77 6.92 2.20 -14.13
C ARG A 77 6.57 0.83 -13.60
N GLY A 78 6.43 0.75 -12.31
CA GLY A 78 6.05 -0.49 -11.67
C GLY A 78 5.39 -0.28 -10.34
N SER A 79 5.02 -1.39 -9.74
CA SER A 79 4.44 -1.43 -8.41
C SER A 79 4.98 -2.62 -7.62
N ILE A 80 5.07 -2.42 -6.33
CA ILE A 80 5.31 -3.44 -5.31
C ILE A 80 3.98 -3.67 -4.61
N SER A 81 3.53 -4.89 -4.53
CA SER A 81 2.27 -5.29 -3.92
C SER A 81 2.39 -6.69 -3.32
N GLN A 82 1.33 -7.20 -2.70
CA GLN A 82 1.34 -8.53 -2.08
C GLN A 82 0.43 -9.50 -2.84
N ARG A 83 0.87 -10.75 -2.99
CA ARG A 83 0.06 -11.87 -3.44
C ARG A 83 0.10 -12.97 -2.38
N GLY A 84 -0.97 -13.06 -1.61
CA GLY A 84 -0.91 -13.78 -0.34
C GLY A 84 0.20 -13.22 0.55
N LYS A 85 1.13 -14.06 1.00
CA LYS A 85 2.28 -13.64 1.82
C LYS A 85 3.53 -13.27 1.01
N GLN A 86 3.48 -13.35 -0.31
CA GLN A 86 4.62 -13.08 -1.17
C GLN A 86 4.54 -11.68 -1.78
N ARG A 87 5.69 -11.02 -1.88
CA ARG A 87 5.81 -9.77 -2.61
C ARG A 87 5.74 -10.05 -4.11
N GLU A 88 4.96 -9.26 -4.82
CA GLU A 88 4.90 -9.29 -6.28
C GLU A 88 5.29 -7.91 -6.83
N ILE A 89 6.33 -7.89 -7.67
CA ILE A 89 6.80 -6.71 -8.37
C ILE A 89 6.31 -6.81 -9.82
N SER A 90 5.53 -5.82 -10.25
CA SER A 90 5.06 -5.72 -11.62
C SER A 90 5.70 -4.51 -12.28
N ILE A 91 6.34 -4.70 -13.43
CA ILE A 91 7.04 -3.64 -14.16
C ILE A 91 6.52 -3.58 -15.59
N GLN A 92 6.20 -2.39 -16.05
CA GLN A 92 5.93 -2.09 -17.45
C GLN A 92 7.02 -1.19 -17.98
N ALA A 93 7.58 -1.53 -19.13
CA ALA A 93 8.66 -0.77 -19.76
C ALA A 93 8.37 -0.47 -21.22
N HIS A 94 8.76 0.74 -21.62
CA HIS A 94 8.93 1.14 -23.02
C HIS A 94 10.42 1.41 -23.23
N LEU A 95 11.03 0.64 -24.10
CA LEU A 95 12.46 0.68 -24.34
C LEU A 95 12.76 1.01 -25.79
N LEU A 96 13.86 1.71 -26.03
CA LEU A 96 14.36 2.08 -27.35
C LEU A 96 15.74 1.44 -27.59
N GLY A 97 15.82 0.62 -28.60
CA GLY A 97 17.11 0.07 -29.06
C GLY A 97 17.93 1.10 -29.84
N ALA A 98 19.20 0.79 -30.08
CA ALA A 98 20.18 1.66 -30.75
C ALA A 98 19.74 2.17 -32.14
N LYS A 99 18.83 1.47 -32.83
CA LYS A 99 18.27 1.89 -34.12
C LYS A 99 16.93 2.61 -33.99
N GLY A 100 16.56 3.07 -32.80
CA GLY A 100 15.29 3.73 -32.51
C GLY A 100 14.08 2.82 -32.58
N LYS A 101 14.26 1.48 -32.67
CA LYS A 101 13.15 0.52 -32.64
C LYS A 101 12.58 0.41 -31.23
N PRO A 102 11.30 0.73 -30.99
CA PRO A 102 10.70 0.61 -29.68
C PRO A 102 10.30 -0.85 -29.41
N VAL A 103 10.42 -1.26 -28.15
CA VAL A 103 9.79 -2.46 -27.59
C VAL A 103 9.09 -2.10 -26.29
N TYR A 104 8.02 -2.80 -25.97
CA TYR A 104 7.24 -2.53 -24.76
C TYR A 104 6.60 -3.80 -24.23
N GLY A 105 6.30 -3.82 -22.95
CA GLY A 105 5.67 -4.95 -22.31
C GLY A 105 5.89 -4.99 -20.80
N PHE A 106 5.57 -6.14 -20.23
CA PHE A 106 5.89 -6.44 -18.84
C PHE A 106 7.34 -6.93 -18.78
N LEU A 107 8.16 -6.22 -18.01
CA LEU A 107 9.58 -6.54 -17.85
C LEU A 107 9.73 -7.65 -16.81
N SER A 108 10.44 -8.71 -17.18
CA SER A 108 10.68 -9.88 -16.33
C SER A 108 12.18 -10.15 -16.06
N GLY A 109 13.09 -9.34 -16.63
CA GLY A 109 14.54 -9.47 -16.43
C GLY A 109 15.29 -8.38 -17.16
N GLY A 110 16.59 -8.28 -16.85
CA GLY A 110 17.53 -7.35 -17.46
C GLY A 110 18.49 -6.77 -16.47
N SER A 111 19.75 -6.58 -16.91
CA SER A 111 20.81 -5.99 -16.07
C SER A 111 20.83 -4.47 -16.23
N VAL A 112 21.19 -3.78 -15.17
CA VAL A 112 21.38 -2.35 -15.16
C VAL A 112 22.69 -1.97 -15.86
N VAL A 113 22.65 -1.03 -16.82
CA VAL A 113 23.84 -0.32 -17.30
C VAL A 113 24.01 0.96 -16.50
N PHE A 114 23.00 1.76 -16.42
CA PHE A 114 22.79 2.82 -15.44
C PHE A 114 21.28 3.06 -15.28
N LEU A 115 20.80 3.24 -14.07
CA LEU A 115 19.36 3.40 -13.82
C LEU A 115 19.13 4.26 -12.58
N GLU A 116 18.47 5.38 -12.77
CA GLU A 116 17.95 6.19 -11.67
C GLU A 116 16.52 5.78 -11.35
N VAL A 117 16.17 5.74 -10.08
CA VAL A 117 14.87 5.24 -9.59
C VAL A 117 14.26 6.18 -8.58
N SER A 118 12.94 6.35 -8.66
CA SER A 118 12.12 6.97 -7.62
C SER A 118 11.05 5.98 -7.19
N ILE A 119 10.97 5.70 -5.89
CA ILE A 119 10.01 4.77 -5.28
C ILE A 119 9.18 5.55 -4.29
N ASP A 120 7.87 5.57 -4.48
CA ASP A 120 6.89 6.16 -3.56
C ASP A 120 6.15 5.02 -2.84
N THR A 121 6.35 4.89 -1.52
CA THR A 121 5.67 3.88 -0.71
C THR A 121 4.25 4.31 -0.35
N LEU A 122 3.41 3.33 -0.04
CA LEU A 122 2.08 3.52 0.53
C LEU A 122 2.08 2.73 1.83
N ASP A 123 2.51 3.38 2.93
CA ASP A 123 2.89 2.66 4.17
C ASP A 123 1.68 2.29 5.05
N ASP A 124 0.56 2.94 4.84
CA ASP A 124 -0.69 2.76 5.59
C ASP A 124 -1.67 1.76 4.93
N ILE A 125 -1.33 1.27 3.74
CA ILE A 125 -2.15 0.30 3.00
C ILE A 125 -1.32 -0.83 2.42
N VAL A 126 -1.94 -1.99 2.25
CA VAL A 126 -1.39 -3.14 1.53
C VAL A 126 -2.25 -3.40 0.31
N LEU A 127 -1.70 -3.14 -0.88
CA LEU A 127 -2.35 -3.52 -2.13
C LEU A 127 -2.17 -5.01 -2.36
N VAL A 128 -3.29 -5.71 -2.42
CA VAL A 128 -3.32 -7.16 -2.66
C VAL A 128 -3.58 -7.40 -4.13
N ARG A 129 -2.74 -8.25 -4.73
CA ARG A 129 -2.81 -8.63 -6.13
C ARG A 129 -3.21 -10.10 -6.24
N ASP A 130 -4.04 -10.40 -7.23
CA ASP A 130 -4.38 -11.78 -7.57
C ASP A 130 -4.68 -11.90 -9.07
N LEU A 131 -4.76 -13.13 -9.55
CA LEU A 131 -5.12 -13.42 -10.93
C LEU A 131 -6.59 -13.05 -11.18
N ASP A 132 -6.80 -12.13 -12.11
CA ASP A 132 -8.15 -11.85 -12.59
C ASP A 132 -8.50 -12.84 -13.71
N PRO A 133 -9.45 -13.76 -13.48
CA PRO A 133 -9.80 -14.76 -14.48
C PRO A 133 -10.47 -14.17 -15.73
N ALA A 134 -11.02 -12.96 -15.65
CA ALA A 134 -11.65 -12.31 -16.80
C ALA A 134 -10.61 -11.83 -17.82
N ILE A 135 -9.42 -11.46 -17.37
CA ILE A 135 -8.35 -10.94 -18.21
C ILE A 135 -7.07 -11.78 -18.17
N GLY A 136 -6.97 -12.78 -17.26
CA GLY A 136 -5.87 -13.73 -17.20
C GLY A 136 -4.52 -13.17 -16.78
N VAL A 137 -4.50 -12.01 -16.13
CA VAL A 137 -3.29 -11.40 -15.54
C VAL A 137 -3.51 -10.99 -14.10
N SER A 138 -2.40 -10.94 -13.35
CA SER A 138 -2.41 -10.48 -11.97
C SER A 138 -2.62 -8.98 -11.93
N GLN A 139 -3.61 -8.52 -11.16
CA GLN A 139 -3.89 -7.10 -10.92
C GLN A 139 -4.30 -6.84 -9.47
N TRP A 140 -4.43 -5.58 -9.10
CA TRP A 140 -4.89 -5.24 -7.76
C TRP A 140 -6.35 -5.65 -7.58
N MET A 141 -6.60 -6.58 -6.66
CA MET A 141 -7.93 -7.12 -6.38
C MET A 141 -8.47 -6.68 -5.03
N GLY A 142 -7.63 -6.07 -4.18
CA GLY A 142 -8.03 -5.64 -2.85
C GLY A 142 -7.05 -4.67 -2.22
N VAL A 143 -7.52 -4.08 -1.14
CA VAL A 143 -6.73 -3.25 -0.23
C VAL A 143 -6.94 -3.81 1.17
N GLN A 144 -5.85 -4.02 1.89
CA GLN A 144 -5.83 -4.40 3.30
C GLN A 144 -5.07 -3.33 4.07
N PHE A 145 -5.26 -3.28 5.37
CA PHE A 145 -4.43 -2.45 6.24
C PHE A 145 -3.28 -3.30 6.81
N PRO A 146 -2.12 -2.70 7.14
CA PRO A 146 -0.97 -3.45 7.63
C PRO A 146 -1.28 -4.37 8.80
N ASP A 147 -2.09 -3.91 9.74
CA ASP A 147 -2.46 -4.68 10.94
C ASP A 147 -3.33 -5.90 10.57
N ASP A 148 -4.29 -5.76 9.67
CA ASP A 148 -5.14 -6.85 9.20
C ASP A 148 -4.34 -7.88 8.39
N PHE A 149 -3.33 -7.42 7.65
CA PHE A 149 -2.48 -8.27 6.81
C PHE A 149 -1.57 -9.19 7.66
N ASP A 150 -1.10 -8.70 8.81
CA ASP A 150 -0.26 -9.48 9.73
C ASP A 150 -1.08 -10.52 10.52
N ASP A 151 -2.35 -10.25 10.82
CA ASP A 151 -3.23 -11.13 11.60
C ASP A 151 -3.74 -12.36 10.82
N GLU A 152 -3.84 -12.30 9.48
CA GLU A 152 -4.24 -13.47 8.66
C GLU A 152 -3.19 -14.59 8.60
N GLY A 153 -2.05 -14.39 9.23
CA GLY A 153 -0.99 -15.37 9.40
C GLY A 153 -1.16 -16.22 10.64
N GLY A 154 -2.01 -17.26 10.61
CA GLY A 154 -2.23 -18.19 11.70
C GLY A 154 -0.96 -18.52 12.49
N ALA A 155 -1.03 -18.34 13.81
CA ALA A 155 0.05 -18.57 14.74
C ALA A 155 0.58 -20.02 14.67
N PRO A 156 1.91 -20.24 14.60
CA PRO A 156 2.49 -21.40 15.21
C PRO A 156 2.60 -21.11 16.73
N GLU A 157 2.06 -21.98 17.52
CA GLU A 157 2.28 -22.00 18.97
C GLU A 157 3.77 -22.00 19.28
N GLY A 158 4.19 -21.12 20.18
CA GLY A 158 5.43 -21.22 20.93
C GLY A 158 6.58 -20.34 20.46
N GLY A 159 6.77 -19.23 21.13
CA GLY A 159 8.01 -18.46 21.14
C GLY A 159 7.80 -16.97 21.33
N SER A 160 7.77 -16.54 22.59
CA SER A 160 7.81 -15.13 22.96
C SER A 160 9.10 -14.48 22.42
N VAL A 161 9.01 -13.81 21.27
CA VAL A 161 10.02 -12.87 20.82
C VAL A 161 9.47 -11.47 21.05
N ALA A 162 10.13 -10.74 21.94
CA ALA A 162 9.78 -9.38 22.32
C ALA A 162 9.65 -8.49 21.07
N ARG A 163 8.49 -7.89 20.89
CA ARG A 163 8.24 -6.84 19.89
C ARG A 163 9.24 -5.69 20.11
N PRO A 164 9.88 -5.15 19.07
CA PRO A 164 10.68 -3.94 19.23
C PRO A 164 9.75 -2.80 19.69
N ARG A 165 10.02 -2.30 20.89
CA ARG A 165 9.32 -1.15 21.46
C ARG A 165 9.55 0.05 20.53
N ARG A 166 8.46 0.69 20.07
CA ARG A 166 8.50 2.04 19.49
C ARG A 166 9.27 2.93 20.44
N PRO A 167 10.16 3.81 19.93
CA PRO A 167 10.82 4.78 20.78
C PRO A 167 9.77 5.74 21.36
N SER A 168 9.55 5.64 22.66
CA SER A 168 8.70 6.54 23.45
C SER A 168 9.51 7.76 23.84
N HIS A 169 9.82 8.66 22.92
CA HIS A 169 10.27 10.02 23.25
C HIS A 169 10.12 10.92 22.02
N LEU A 170 8.89 11.40 21.80
CA LEU A 170 8.68 12.73 21.26
C LEU A 170 8.45 13.66 22.45
N PRO A 171 9.12 14.83 22.50
CA PRO A 171 8.94 15.78 23.58
C PRO A 171 7.51 16.32 23.59
N SER A 172 6.89 16.39 24.76
CA SER A 172 5.49 16.74 25.02
C SER A 172 5.12 18.23 24.82
N PHE A 173 5.87 18.99 24.04
CA PHE A 173 5.62 20.43 23.86
C PHE A 173 5.16 20.85 22.45
N LEU A 174 4.77 19.89 21.59
CA LEU A 174 4.21 20.15 20.26
C LEU A 174 2.82 19.52 20.11
N LEU A 175 1.99 19.59 21.14
CA LEU A 175 0.56 19.33 20.99
C LEU A 175 -0.12 20.70 20.97
N ASP A 176 -0.28 21.26 19.77
CA ASP A 176 -1.23 22.33 19.54
C ASP A 176 -2.65 21.75 19.74
N ASP A 177 -3.50 22.53 20.40
CA ASP A 177 -4.87 22.18 20.85
C ASP A 177 -5.88 21.90 19.70
N ASP A 178 -5.43 21.71 18.46
CA ASP A 178 -6.26 21.53 17.27
C ASP A 178 -6.18 20.12 16.62
N ASP A 179 -5.55 19.15 17.23
CA ASP A 179 -5.55 17.78 16.73
C ASP A 179 -6.90 17.10 17.02
N ILE A 180 -7.86 17.32 16.11
CA ILE A 180 -9.12 16.56 16.07
C ILE A 180 -8.72 15.09 15.77
N PRO A 181 -8.95 14.15 16.69
CA PRO A 181 -8.58 12.76 16.46
C PRO A 181 -9.35 12.19 15.27
N GLU A 182 -8.64 11.69 14.28
CA GLU A 182 -9.27 11.00 13.16
C GLU A 182 -9.97 9.73 13.66
N VAL A 183 -11.20 9.51 13.20
CA VAL A 183 -12.01 8.34 13.51
C VAL A 183 -11.81 7.31 12.40
N PHE A 184 -11.57 6.05 12.75
CA PHE A 184 -11.34 4.96 11.81
C PHE A 184 -12.43 3.88 11.89
N LYS A 185 -12.60 3.14 10.80
CA LYS A 185 -13.45 1.95 10.79
C LYS A 185 -12.93 0.94 11.81
N GLY A 186 -13.83 0.46 12.68
CA GLY A 186 -13.49 -0.43 13.77
C GLY A 186 -13.30 0.26 15.13
N ASP A 187 -13.18 1.58 15.16
CA ASP A 187 -13.12 2.36 16.40
C ASP A 187 -14.43 2.30 17.17
N PHE A 188 -14.34 2.59 18.46
CA PHE A 188 -15.49 2.66 19.35
C PHE A 188 -15.77 4.11 19.72
N LEU A 189 -17.01 4.55 19.49
CA LEU A 189 -17.50 5.85 19.87
C LEU A 189 -18.42 5.72 21.09
N GLU A 190 -18.19 6.55 22.11
CA GLU A 190 -19.10 6.71 23.24
C GLU A 190 -19.95 7.96 22.98
N HIS A 191 -21.15 7.75 22.43
CA HIS A 191 -22.08 8.82 22.08
C HIS A 191 -22.97 9.17 23.27
N PRO A 192 -23.25 10.45 23.55
CA PRO A 192 -24.00 10.86 24.74
C PRO A 192 -25.40 10.24 24.87
N THR A 193 -26.06 9.96 23.75
CA THR A 193 -27.43 9.43 23.72
C THR A 193 -27.52 7.96 23.27
N LEU A 194 -26.60 7.52 22.37
CA LEU A 194 -26.64 6.19 21.79
C LEU A 194 -25.75 5.18 22.55
N GLY A 195 -24.96 5.66 23.53
CA GLY A 195 -24.03 4.82 24.28
C GLY A 195 -22.82 4.39 23.44
N LYS A 196 -22.31 3.20 23.73
CA LYS A 196 -21.13 2.64 23.01
C LYS A 196 -21.52 2.12 21.63
N CYS A 197 -20.88 2.64 20.59
CA CYS A 197 -21.11 2.31 19.19
C CYS A 197 -19.80 1.89 18.54
N LYS A 198 -19.85 0.95 17.59
CA LYS A 198 -18.69 0.56 16.78
C LYS A 198 -18.81 1.20 15.40
N VAL A 199 -17.76 1.87 14.93
CA VAL A 199 -17.70 2.45 13.58
C VAL A 199 -17.63 1.34 12.54
N VAL A 200 -18.61 1.32 11.63
CA VAL A 200 -18.72 0.32 10.55
C VAL A 200 -18.31 0.93 9.21
N ASN A 201 -18.66 2.20 8.98
CA ASN A 201 -18.30 2.90 7.76
C ASN A 201 -18.09 4.39 8.03
N ILE A 202 -17.29 5.04 7.18
CA ILE A 202 -16.98 6.48 7.23
C ILE A 202 -17.37 7.07 5.88
N HIS A 203 -18.06 8.20 5.89
CA HIS A 203 -18.50 8.92 4.70
C HIS A 203 -17.66 10.19 4.50
N GLU A 204 -17.61 10.71 3.28
CA GLU A 204 -16.76 11.85 2.91
C GLU A 204 -17.16 13.20 3.57
N ASP A 205 -18.36 13.26 4.19
CA ASP A 205 -18.95 14.46 4.74
C ASP A 205 -19.03 14.45 6.29
N ASP A 206 -17.98 13.98 6.95
CA ASP A 206 -17.87 13.85 8.42
C ASP A 206 -18.99 13.00 9.06
N ARG A 207 -19.70 12.20 8.27
CA ARG A 207 -20.67 11.23 8.76
C ARG A 207 -20.07 9.86 8.92
N VAL A 208 -20.46 9.17 9.97
CA VAL A 208 -20.06 7.78 10.21
C VAL A 208 -21.29 6.90 10.42
N THR A 209 -21.27 5.72 9.82
CA THR A 209 -22.22 4.66 10.15
C THR A 209 -21.67 3.86 11.32
N VAL A 210 -22.44 3.78 12.38
CA VAL A 210 -22.07 3.01 13.57
C VAL A 210 -23.05 1.87 13.82
N MET A 211 -22.55 0.79 14.39
CA MET A 211 -23.35 -0.33 14.89
C MET A 211 -23.53 -0.17 16.39
N LEU A 212 -24.77 -0.28 16.84
CA LEU A 212 -25.17 -0.31 18.25
C LEU A 212 -25.11 -1.76 18.73
N PRO A 213 -24.12 -2.16 19.54
CA PRO A 213 -23.93 -3.58 19.90
C PRO A 213 -25.12 -4.20 20.63
N GLU A 214 -25.81 -3.40 21.46
CA GLU A 214 -26.96 -3.88 22.25
C GLU A 214 -28.23 -4.08 21.43
N GLN A 215 -28.36 -3.40 20.29
CA GLN A 215 -29.58 -3.42 19.48
C GLN A 215 -29.40 -4.06 18.11
N GLY A 216 -28.15 -4.30 17.66
CA GLY A 216 -27.82 -4.83 16.35
C GLY A 216 -28.25 -3.88 15.19
N LYS A 217 -28.52 -2.62 15.49
CA LYS A 217 -28.97 -1.61 14.51
C LYS A 217 -27.84 -0.73 14.06
N LEU A 218 -27.92 -0.28 12.82
CA LEU A 218 -27.03 0.74 12.27
C LEU A 218 -27.66 2.11 12.48
N ALA A 219 -26.82 3.10 12.82
CA ALA A 219 -27.19 4.52 12.93
C ALA A 219 -26.13 5.37 12.24
N GLU A 220 -26.52 6.51 11.70
CA GLU A 220 -25.60 7.52 11.20
C GLU A 220 -25.39 8.61 12.25
N ILE A 221 -24.13 9.02 12.42
CA ILE A 221 -23.72 10.11 13.31
C ILE A 221 -22.95 11.13 12.46
N ASN A 222 -23.35 12.40 12.51
CA ASN A 222 -22.56 13.48 11.94
C ASN A 222 -21.60 13.99 13.02
N LEU A 223 -20.31 13.78 12.77
CA LEU A 223 -19.23 14.08 13.70
C LEU A 223 -18.96 15.59 13.83
N GLU A 224 -19.38 16.42 12.88
CA GLU A 224 -19.22 17.88 12.91
C GLU A 224 -19.77 18.53 14.19
N PHE A 225 -20.83 17.94 14.76
CA PHE A 225 -21.49 18.47 15.96
C PHE A 225 -20.83 18.08 17.28
N PHE A 226 -19.74 17.30 17.23
CA PHE A 226 -19.11 16.76 18.42
C PHE A 226 -17.64 17.19 18.54
N ALA A 227 -17.21 17.43 19.77
CA ALA A 227 -15.80 17.40 20.14
C ALA A 227 -15.43 15.97 20.52
N TYR A 228 -14.18 15.58 20.24
CA TYR A 228 -13.70 14.21 20.44
C TYR A 228 -12.64 14.17 21.52
N LYS A 229 -12.73 13.18 22.38
CA LYS A 229 -11.70 12.90 23.38
C LYS A 229 -11.34 11.42 23.32
N ILE A 230 -10.09 11.12 22.99
CA ILE A 230 -9.60 9.75 23.05
C ILE A 230 -9.53 9.34 24.52
N ILE A 231 -10.29 8.30 24.88
CA ILE A 231 -10.31 7.73 26.23
C ILE A 231 -9.15 6.74 26.38
N ARG A 232 -8.98 5.86 25.38
CA ARG A 232 -7.93 4.85 25.36
C ARG A 232 -7.67 4.37 23.93
N LYS A 233 -6.49 3.78 23.72
CA LYS A 233 -6.14 3.03 22.51
C LYS A 233 -5.82 1.59 22.93
N GLU A 234 -6.47 0.62 22.33
CA GLU A 234 -6.31 -0.79 22.67
C GLU A 234 -6.36 -1.62 21.40
N ALA A 235 -5.37 -2.49 21.17
CA ALA A 235 -5.27 -3.37 20.00
C ALA A 235 -5.46 -2.64 18.64
N GLY A 236 -4.85 -1.43 18.49
CA GLY A 236 -4.95 -0.65 17.26
C GLY A 236 -6.27 0.11 17.07
N ARG A 237 -7.23 -0.01 17.98
CA ARG A 237 -8.52 0.67 17.95
C ARG A 237 -8.55 1.82 18.95
N GLN A 238 -9.28 2.86 18.60
CA GLN A 238 -9.47 4.01 19.47
C GLN A 238 -10.84 3.92 20.16
N PHE A 239 -10.87 4.28 21.43
CA PHE A 239 -12.10 4.50 22.18
C PHE A 239 -12.24 6.02 22.36
N ILE A 240 -13.22 6.61 21.69
CA ILE A 240 -13.39 8.04 21.56
C ILE A 240 -14.71 8.42 22.21
N ARG A 241 -14.67 9.35 23.16
CA ARG A 241 -15.88 9.97 23.72
C ARG A 241 -16.28 11.16 22.87
N LEU A 242 -17.54 11.22 22.50
CA LEU A 242 -18.14 12.33 21.80
C LEU A 242 -18.82 13.27 22.81
N GLU A 243 -18.49 14.55 22.78
CA GLU A 243 -19.10 15.60 23.58
C GLU A 243 -19.75 16.61 22.63
N VAL A 244 -21.00 16.99 22.89
CA VAL A 244 -21.69 17.98 22.03
C VAL A 244 -20.99 19.32 22.12
N LYS A 245 -20.58 19.88 20.96
CA LYS A 245 -20.02 21.25 20.90
C LYS A 245 -21.06 22.24 21.43
N ARG A 246 -20.76 22.89 22.54
CA ARG A 246 -21.57 24.03 23.01
C ARG A 246 -21.26 25.24 22.12
N LYS A 247 -22.28 25.81 21.50
CA LYS A 247 -22.17 27.09 20.79
C LYS A 247 -21.85 28.21 21.76
#